data_bd37f0160b44721cd3a973bc39490adb
#
_entry.id   bd37f0160b44721cd3a973bc39490adb
#
_cell.length_a   1.000
_cell.length_b   1.000
_cell.length_c   1.000
_cell.angle_alpha   90.00
_cell.angle_beta   90.00
_cell.angle_gamma   90.00
#
_symmetry.space_group_name_H-M   'P 1'
#
loop_
_entity.id
_entity.type
_entity.pdbx_description
1 polymer ?
#
loop_
_entity_poly.entity_id
_entity_poly.type
_entity_poly.pdbx_seq_one_letter_code
_entity_poly.pdbx_strand_id
1 'polypeptide(L)'
;MPLVGNVTDTWDALLQDYDEIVHIPMSSGLSGSCETAIMLSQDYDGRVQVVNNQRISVTQRQSVLDAKELAEKGYSAEAIKEILEREKMESSIYIMVDTLYYLKKGGRITPAAAALGTLLKLKPVLQIQGEKLDSFAKARTVKQAKKMMIDAMRNDFDHRFNDPEGKNIYLEMAYTHNLEDAEAFKKEVEAEFPGMEIVLNPLSLSVSLSLIHISEPTRQEAI
;
A
#
# COMPACT_ATOMS: atom_id res chain seq x y z
N MET A 1 -5.48 -14.93 -1.33
CA MET A 1 -6.79 -14.44 -1.80
C MET A 1 -7.86 -15.04 -0.90
N PRO A 2 -8.86 -14.30 -0.44
CA PRO A 2 -9.99 -14.86 0.33
C PRO A 2 -10.73 -15.91 -0.52
N LEU A 3 -11.42 -16.83 0.14
CA LEU A 3 -12.33 -17.73 -0.57
C LEU A 3 -13.50 -16.91 -1.14
N VAL A 4 -13.90 -17.20 -2.38
CA VAL A 4 -14.98 -16.48 -3.07
C VAL A 4 -16.27 -16.47 -2.24
N GLY A 5 -16.67 -17.62 -1.70
CA GLY A 5 -17.86 -17.72 -0.85
C GLY A 5 -17.80 -16.81 0.38
N ASN A 6 -16.63 -16.67 1.05
CA ASN A 6 -16.53 -15.78 2.20
C ASN A 6 -16.76 -14.31 1.83
N VAL A 7 -16.41 -13.91 0.62
CA VAL A 7 -16.60 -12.53 0.15
C VAL A 7 -18.08 -12.27 -0.10
N THR A 8 -18.75 -13.16 -0.84
CA THR A 8 -20.19 -13.04 -1.13
C THR A 8 -21.04 -13.16 0.13
N ASP A 9 -20.73 -14.14 1.01
CA ASP A 9 -21.44 -14.30 2.30
C ASP A 9 -21.35 -13.02 3.16
N THR A 10 -20.19 -12.34 3.13
CA THR A 10 -20.02 -11.08 3.84
C THR A 10 -20.87 -9.97 3.22
N TRP A 11 -20.89 -9.84 1.91
CA TRP A 11 -21.72 -8.86 1.23
C TRP A 11 -23.20 -9.12 1.43
N ASP A 12 -23.64 -10.37 1.32
CA ASP A 12 -25.04 -10.77 1.53
C ASP A 12 -25.52 -10.45 2.95
N ALA A 13 -24.65 -10.68 3.95
CA ALA A 13 -24.95 -10.33 5.33
C ALA A 13 -25.06 -8.81 5.53
N LEU A 14 -24.11 -8.04 4.99
CA LEU A 14 -24.13 -6.57 5.11
C LEU A 14 -25.32 -5.94 4.38
N LEU A 15 -25.72 -6.48 3.23
CA LEU A 15 -26.85 -5.96 2.46
C LEU A 15 -28.23 -6.26 3.10
N GLN A 16 -28.29 -6.94 4.24
CA GLN A 16 -29.51 -7.00 5.07
C GLN A 16 -29.75 -5.69 5.85
N ASP A 17 -28.65 -5.02 6.22
CA ASP A 17 -28.70 -3.82 7.09
C ASP A 17 -28.33 -2.52 6.35
N TYR A 18 -27.67 -2.62 5.18
CA TYR A 18 -27.16 -1.49 4.41
C TYR A 18 -27.65 -1.54 2.97
N ASP A 19 -27.84 -0.37 2.36
CA ASP A 19 -28.31 -0.26 0.98
C ASP A 19 -27.20 -0.55 -0.03
N GLU A 20 -25.98 -0.10 0.25
CA GLU A 20 -24.82 -0.17 -0.64
C GLU A 20 -23.54 -0.55 0.12
N ILE A 21 -22.58 -1.12 -0.60
CA ILE A 21 -21.26 -1.49 -0.09
C ILE A 21 -20.16 -0.88 -0.97
N VAL A 22 -19.16 -0.28 -0.33
CA VAL A 22 -17.87 0.05 -0.96
C VAL A 22 -16.83 -0.97 -0.52
N HIS A 23 -16.37 -1.83 -1.43
CA HIS A 23 -15.33 -2.83 -1.19
C HIS A 23 -14.00 -2.34 -1.74
N ILE A 24 -12.99 -2.17 -0.87
CA ILE A 24 -11.67 -1.63 -1.24
C ILE A 24 -10.61 -2.73 -1.07
N PRO A 25 -10.37 -3.57 -2.08
CA PRO A 25 -9.35 -4.60 -2.03
C PRO A 25 -7.94 -4.03 -2.26
N MET A 26 -6.93 -4.83 -1.99
CA MET A 26 -5.55 -4.55 -2.37
C MET A 26 -5.42 -4.37 -3.89
N SER A 27 -4.46 -3.53 -4.32
CA SER A 27 -4.12 -3.30 -5.73
C SER A 27 -4.24 -4.54 -6.62
N SER A 28 -4.91 -4.39 -7.77
CA SER A 28 -5.05 -5.45 -8.78
C SER A 28 -3.70 -5.97 -9.29
N GLY A 29 -2.70 -5.13 -9.38
CA GLY A 29 -1.35 -5.52 -9.78
C GLY A 29 -0.58 -6.37 -8.76
N LEU A 30 -1.05 -6.41 -7.51
CA LEU A 30 -0.42 -7.17 -6.41
C LEU A 30 -1.20 -8.43 -6.05
N SER A 31 -2.53 -8.43 -6.26
CA SER A 31 -3.41 -9.55 -5.90
C SER A 31 -4.61 -9.65 -6.84
N GLY A 32 -4.92 -10.84 -7.31
CA GLY A 32 -6.14 -11.13 -8.06
C GLY A 32 -7.46 -10.98 -7.26
N SER A 33 -7.39 -10.60 -5.97
CA SER A 33 -8.59 -10.40 -5.16
C SER A 33 -9.46 -9.25 -5.66
N CYS A 34 -8.85 -8.21 -6.22
CA CYS A 34 -9.56 -7.07 -6.79
C CYS A 34 -10.38 -7.48 -8.02
N GLU A 35 -9.75 -8.14 -8.99
CA GLU A 35 -10.42 -8.60 -10.21
C GLU A 35 -11.54 -9.60 -9.91
N THR A 36 -11.29 -10.52 -8.95
CA THR A 36 -12.31 -11.46 -8.48
C THR A 36 -13.49 -10.72 -7.84
N ALA A 37 -13.25 -9.74 -7.00
CA ALA A 37 -14.31 -8.96 -6.37
C ALA A 37 -15.12 -8.16 -7.41
N ILE A 38 -14.45 -7.54 -8.40
CA ILE A 38 -15.13 -6.84 -9.51
C ILE A 38 -16.04 -7.80 -10.30
N MET A 39 -15.57 -9.01 -10.58
CA MET A 39 -16.38 -10.02 -11.27
C MET A 39 -17.63 -10.40 -10.44
N LEU A 40 -17.45 -10.66 -9.16
CA LEU A 40 -18.55 -11.04 -8.26
C LEU A 40 -19.56 -9.92 -8.04
N SER A 41 -19.11 -8.65 -8.00
CA SER A 41 -19.99 -7.51 -7.76
C SER A 41 -21.00 -7.27 -8.87
N GLN A 42 -20.80 -7.85 -10.05
CA GLN A 42 -21.74 -7.76 -11.18
C GLN A 42 -23.10 -8.40 -10.88
N ASP A 43 -23.14 -9.36 -9.97
CA ASP A 43 -24.36 -10.07 -9.57
C ASP A 43 -25.18 -9.30 -8.49
N TYR A 44 -24.74 -8.08 -8.12
CA TYR A 44 -25.33 -7.29 -7.03
C TYR A 44 -26.08 -6.01 -7.50
N ASP A 45 -26.41 -5.92 -8.78
CA ASP A 45 -27.20 -4.82 -9.35
C ASP A 45 -26.68 -3.40 -8.98
N GLY A 46 -25.34 -3.25 -8.90
CA GLY A 46 -24.70 -1.98 -8.55
C GLY A 46 -24.63 -1.66 -7.05
N ARG A 47 -25.24 -2.47 -6.19
CA ARG A 47 -25.22 -2.27 -4.73
C ARG A 47 -23.84 -2.51 -4.10
N VAL A 48 -22.96 -3.24 -4.78
CA VAL A 48 -21.58 -3.48 -4.35
C VAL A 48 -20.62 -2.81 -5.32
N GLN A 49 -19.97 -1.76 -4.89
CA GLN A 49 -18.96 -1.04 -5.66
C GLN A 49 -17.55 -1.46 -5.24
N VAL A 50 -16.81 -2.04 -6.15
CA VAL A 50 -15.41 -2.46 -5.91
C VAL A 50 -14.46 -1.40 -6.41
N VAL A 51 -13.59 -0.91 -5.54
CA VAL A 51 -12.63 0.17 -5.82
C VAL A 51 -11.26 -0.39 -6.15
N ASN A 52 -10.74 -0.13 -7.34
CA ASN A 52 -9.37 -0.44 -7.72
C ASN A 52 -8.49 0.82 -7.74
N ASN A 53 -8.21 1.39 -6.58
CA ASN A 53 -7.35 2.56 -6.48
C ASN A 53 -5.86 2.23 -6.32
N GLN A 54 -5.47 0.98 -6.56
CA GLN A 54 -4.08 0.52 -6.64
C GLN A 54 -3.27 0.74 -5.34
N ARG A 55 -3.94 0.78 -4.20
CA ARG A 55 -3.32 0.98 -2.89
C ARG A 55 -3.15 -0.33 -2.11
N ILE A 56 -2.33 -0.28 -1.08
CA ILE A 56 -2.02 -1.41 -0.20
C ILE A 56 -1.62 -0.89 1.19
N SER A 57 -1.79 -1.72 2.23
CA SER A 57 -1.32 -1.44 3.58
C SER A 57 -1.88 -0.12 4.14
N VAL A 58 -1.01 0.75 4.65
CA VAL A 58 -1.41 2.03 5.26
C VAL A 58 -2.15 2.93 4.29
N THR A 59 -1.75 3.01 3.03
CA THR A 59 -2.46 3.82 2.02
C THR A 59 -3.83 3.23 1.66
N GLN A 60 -4.01 1.90 1.72
CA GLN A 60 -5.33 1.26 1.60
C GLN A 60 -6.19 1.55 2.83
N ARG A 61 -5.61 1.54 4.03
CA ARG A 61 -6.29 1.98 5.26
C ARG A 61 -6.82 3.42 5.10
N GLN A 62 -5.98 4.34 4.59
CA GLN A 62 -6.42 5.71 4.35
C GLN A 62 -7.59 5.77 3.37
N SER A 63 -7.56 4.99 2.29
CA SER A 63 -8.70 4.92 1.35
C SER A 63 -10.01 4.49 2.02
N VAL A 64 -9.95 3.61 3.02
CA VAL A 64 -11.15 3.21 3.78
C VAL A 64 -11.64 4.37 4.64
N LEU A 65 -10.75 5.15 5.25
CA LEU A 65 -11.11 6.33 6.03
C LEU A 65 -11.71 7.43 5.15
N ASP A 66 -11.12 7.67 3.97
CA ASP A 66 -11.63 8.63 2.98
C ASP A 66 -13.02 8.20 2.49
N ALA A 67 -13.22 6.91 2.18
CA ALA A 67 -14.52 6.36 1.80
C ALA A 67 -15.57 6.57 2.90
N LYS A 68 -15.21 6.33 4.16
CA LYS A 68 -16.08 6.54 5.31
C LYS A 68 -16.49 8.00 5.43
N GLU A 69 -15.55 8.93 5.32
CA GLU A 69 -15.84 10.36 5.37
C GLU A 69 -16.76 10.80 4.23
N LEU A 70 -16.56 10.29 3.01
CA LEU A 70 -17.43 10.57 1.87
C LEU A 70 -18.84 10.00 2.10
N ALA A 71 -18.97 8.79 2.64
CA ALA A 71 -20.25 8.19 2.99
C ALA A 71 -21.00 9.02 4.07
N GLU A 72 -20.29 9.50 5.09
CA GLU A 72 -20.86 10.39 6.12
C GLU A 72 -21.33 11.74 5.54
N LYS A 73 -20.74 12.18 4.43
CA LYS A 73 -21.18 13.35 3.65
C LYS A 73 -22.35 13.04 2.69
N GLY A 74 -22.82 11.80 2.63
CA GLY A 74 -23.97 11.38 1.82
C GLY A 74 -23.64 11.01 0.36
N TYR A 75 -22.40 10.75 0.02
CA TYR A 75 -22.05 10.23 -1.30
C TYR A 75 -22.49 8.78 -1.46
N SER A 76 -23.00 8.41 -2.64
CA SER A 76 -23.31 7.01 -3.00
C SER A 76 -22.04 6.18 -3.13
N ALA A 77 -22.16 4.84 -3.05
CA ALA A 77 -21.03 3.93 -3.24
C ALA A 77 -20.37 4.11 -4.60
N GLU A 78 -21.16 4.37 -5.66
CA GLU A 78 -20.63 4.64 -7.01
C GLU A 78 -19.80 5.93 -7.04
N ALA A 79 -20.29 7.02 -6.47
CA ALA A 79 -19.56 8.29 -6.42
C ALA A 79 -18.27 8.18 -5.59
N ILE A 80 -18.30 7.44 -4.48
CA ILE A 80 -17.10 7.16 -3.66
C ILE A 80 -16.07 6.39 -4.48
N LYS A 81 -16.49 5.35 -5.21
CA LYS A 81 -15.61 4.59 -6.10
C LYS A 81 -14.95 5.49 -7.13
N GLU A 82 -15.74 6.31 -7.84
CA GLU A 82 -15.21 7.21 -8.87
C GLU A 82 -14.17 8.19 -8.30
N ILE A 83 -14.41 8.75 -7.12
CA ILE A 83 -13.47 9.66 -6.44
C ILE A 83 -12.18 8.93 -6.12
N LEU A 84 -12.25 7.79 -5.43
CA LEU A 84 -11.07 7.05 -5.00
C LEU A 84 -10.25 6.50 -6.17
N GLU A 85 -10.89 6.10 -7.27
CA GLU A 85 -10.18 5.63 -8.47
C GLU A 85 -9.56 6.77 -9.27
N ARG A 86 -10.20 7.93 -9.32
CA ARG A 86 -9.62 9.15 -9.92
C ARG A 86 -8.35 9.56 -9.19
N GLU A 87 -8.36 9.45 -7.86
CA GLU A 87 -7.25 9.87 -6.98
C GLU A 87 -6.21 8.77 -6.74
N LYS A 88 -6.26 7.68 -7.49
CA LYS A 88 -5.34 6.53 -7.31
C LYS A 88 -3.87 6.90 -7.38
N MET A 89 -3.52 7.93 -8.17
CA MET A 89 -2.15 8.39 -8.32
C MET A 89 -1.74 9.41 -7.24
N GLU A 90 -2.66 9.89 -6.39
CA GLU A 90 -2.38 10.79 -5.27
C GLU A 90 -1.86 10.02 -4.05
N SER A 91 -0.94 9.10 -4.30
CA SER A 91 -0.31 8.27 -3.28
C SER A 91 1.05 7.79 -3.75
N SER A 92 1.99 7.72 -2.83
CA SER A 92 3.32 7.12 -3.03
C SER A 92 3.67 6.21 -1.87
N ILE A 93 4.29 5.10 -2.15
CA ILE A 93 4.90 4.23 -1.13
C ILE A 93 6.35 4.01 -1.53
N TYR A 94 7.27 4.23 -0.59
CA TYR A 94 8.69 3.91 -0.74
C TYR A 94 9.05 2.80 0.22
N ILE A 95 9.71 1.76 -0.28
CA ILE A 95 9.97 0.52 0.48
C ILE A 95 11.43 0.15 0.33
N MET A 96 12.15 0.03 1.44
CA MET A 96 13.46 -0.60 1.47
C MET A 96 13.28 -2.09 1.77
N VAL A 97 13.93 -2.94 0.96
CA VAL A 97 13.93 -4.40 1.15
C VAL A 97 15.37 -4.93 1.22
N ASP A 98 15.55 -6.05 1.92
CA ASP A 98 16.86 -6.71 2.01
C ASP A 98 17.24 -7.48 0.75
N THR A 99 16.24 -8.05 0.08
CA THR A 99 16.46 -8.82 -1.16
C THR A 99 15.26 -8.72 -2.10
N LEU A 100 15.50 -8.75 -3.40
CA LEU A 100 14.47 -8.78 -4.44
C LEU A 100 14.12 -10.20 -4.90
N TYR A 101 14.82 -11.22 -4.40
CA TYR A 101 14.70 -12.58 -4.88
C TYR A 101 13.26 -13.09 -4.86
N TYR A 102 12.60 -12.97 -3.73
CA TYR A 102 11.24 -13.49 -3.53
C TYR A 102 10.17 -12.64 -4.24
N LEU A 103 10.35 -11.33 -4.24
CA LEU A 103 9.47 -10.42 -4.98
C LEU A 103 9.50 -10.71 -6.49
N LYS A 104 10.70 -10.98 -7.03
CA LYS A 104 10.87 -11.42 -8.41
C LYS A 104 10.18 -12.75 -8.65
N LYS A 105 10.40 -13.75 -7.79
CA LYS A 105 9.77 -15.07 -7.87
C LYS A 105 8.25 -14.98 -7.80
N GLY A 106 7.72 -14.08 -6.98
CA GLY A 106 6.30 -13.82 -6.82
C GLY A 106 5.66 -13.04 -7.97
N GLY A 107 6.44 -12.39 -8.85
CA GLY A 107 5.92 -11.62 -9.97
C GLY A 107 5.20 -10.30 -9.58
N ARG A 108 5.45 -9.77 -8.38
CA ARG A 108 4.84 -8.53 -7.86
C ARG A 108 5.68 -7.28 -8.11
N ILE A 109 6.79 -7.43 -8.80
CA ILE A 109 7.66 -6.32 -9.20
C ILE A 109 7.72 -6.19 -10.71
N THR A 110 8.03 -4.98 -11.17
CA THR A 110 8.25 -4.73 -12.60
C THR A 110 9.52 -5.43 -13.10
N PRO A 111 9.65 -5.67 -14.42
CA PRO A 111 10.89 -6.19 -14.99
C PRO A 111 12.11 -5.31 -14.67
N ALA A 112 11.93 -3.99 -14.62
CA ALA A 112 12.99 -3.03 -14.27
C ALA A 112 13.47 -3.25 -12.82
N ALA A 113 12.54 -3.38 -11.86
CA ALA A 113 12.87 -3.69 -10.48
C ALA A 113 13.52 -5.09 -10.34
N ALA A 114 13.04 -6.09 -11.09
CA ALA A 114 13.60 -7.43 -11.09
C ALA A 114 15.05 -7.50 -11.57
N ALA A 115 15.45 -6.61 -12.48
CA ALA A 115 16.82 -6.52 -12.97
C ALA A 115 17.82 -6.05 -11.90
N LEU A 116 17.36 -5.36 -10.86
CA LEU A 116 18.22 -4.95 -9.72
C LEU A 116 18.64 -6.11 -8.83
N GLY A 117 17.89 -7.22 -8.83
CA GLY A 117 18.10 -8.35 -7.93
C GLY A 117 19.39 -9.15 -8.19
N THR A 118 20.14 -8.83 -9.24
CA THR A 118 21.43 -9.47 -9.56
C THR A 118 22.63 -8.80 -8.87
N LEU A 119 22.42 -7.66 -8.23
CA LEU A 119 23.50 -6.87 -7.61
C LEU A 119 23.63 -7.21 -6.12
N LEU A 120 24.68 -7.94 -5.80
CA LEU A 120 25.04 -8.31 -4.42
C LEU A 120 25.33 -7.06 -3.56
N LYS A 121 24.89 -7.09 -2.30
CA LYS A 121 25.17 -6.06 -1.26
C LYS A 121 24.50 -4.70 -1.48
N LEU A 122 23.42 -4.62 -2.25
CA LEU A 122 22.59 -3.41 -2.31
C LEU A 122 21.40 -3.51 -1.37
N LYS A 123 20.94 -2.35 -0.90
CA LYS A 123 19.64 -2.12 -0.24
C LYS A 123 18.73 -1.40 -1.23
N PRO A 124 17.99 -2.13 -2.07
CA PRO A 124 17.13 -1.49 -3.06
C PRO A 124 15.99 -0.76 -2.37
N VAL A 125 15.68 0.43 -2.88
CA VAL A 125 14.47 1.15 -2.58
C VAL A 125 13.52 1.00 -3.75
N LEU A 126 12.35 0.48 -3.48
CA LEU A 126 11.25 0.32 -4.43
C LEU A 126 10.21 1.42 -4.19
N GLN A 127 9.38 1.66 -5.20
CA GLN A 127 8.21 2.53 -5.07
C GLN A 127 6.94 1.81 -5.53
N ILE A 128 5.79 2.25 -5.00
CA ILE A 128 4.48 1.96 -5.58
C ILE A 128 3.83 3.30 -5.89
N GLN A 129 3.67 3.57 -7.18
CA GLN A 129 2.93 4.69 -7.75
C GLN A 129 2.09 4.14 -8.91
N GLY A 130 1.17 3.24 -8.59
CA GLY A 130 0.41 2.45 -9.54
C GLY A 130 0.27 1.00 -9.07
N GLU A 131 0.21 0.05 -10.00
CA GLU A 131 -0.22 -1.31 -9.70
C GLU A 131 0.81 -2.18 -8.97
N LYS A 132 2.11 -2.02 -9.27
CA LYS A 132 3.18 -2.94 -8.83
C LYS A 132 4.33 -2.19 -8.18
N LEU A 133 5.17 -2.97 -7.49
CA LEU A 133 6.45 -2.44 -7.02
C LEU A 133 7.39 -2.21 -8.19
N ASP A 134 7.89 -0.98 -8.28
CA ASP A 134 8.88 -0.59 -9.28
C ASP A 134 10.19 -0.17 -8.63
N SER A 135 11.23 -0.08 -9.44
CA SER A 135 12.55 0.37 -9.02
C SER A 135 12.56 1.87 -8.79
N PHE A 136 12.97 2.32 -7.62
CA PHE A 136 13.17 3.73 -7.34
C PHE A 136 14.66 4.09 -7.22
N ALA A 137 15.38 3.49 -6.28
CA ALA A 137 16.77 3.83 -6.02
C ALA A 137 17.61 2.63 -5.57
N LYS A 138 18.94 2.80 -5.64
CA LYS A 138 19.94 1.81 -5.21
C LYS A 138 20.76 2.39 -4.08
N ALA A 139 20.54 1.93 -2.86
CA ALA A 139 21.37 2.29 -1.73
C ALA A 139 22.41 1.19 -1.42
N ARG A 140 23.52 1.57 -0.82
CA ARG A 140 24.53 0.63 -0.32
C ARG A 140 24.38 0.33 1.16
N THR A 141 23.71 1.20 1.89
CA THR A 141 23.47 1.09 3.34
C THR A 141 22.05 1.41 3.69
N VAL A 142 21.57 0.90 4.83
CA VAL A 142 20.25 1.25 5.39
C VAL A 142 20.11 2.76 5.59
N LYS A 143 21.14 3.42 6.13
CA LYS A 143 21.14 4.88 6.33
C LYS A 143 20.93 5.64 5.02
N GLN A 144 21.60 5.22 3.95
CA GLN A 144 21.44 5.82 2.63
C GLN A 144 20.01 5.58 2.08
N ALA A 145 19.47 4.37 2.25
CA ALA A 145 18.12 4.05 1.80
C ALA A 145 17.07 4.90 2.53
N LYS A 146 17.15 5.00 3.86
CA LYS A 146 16.28 5.86 4.68
C LYS A 146 16.30 7.31 4.20
N LYS A 147 17.51 7.87 3.98
CA LYS A 147 17.63 9.23 3.46
C LYS A 147 16.96 9.38 2.09
N MET A 148 17.19 8.44 1.17
CA MET A 148 16.56 8.48 -0.17
C MET A 148 15.04 8.43 -0.09
N MET A 149 14.47 7.66 0.84
CA MET A 149 13.02 7.60 1.06
C MET A 149 12.47 8.94 1.59
N ILE A 150 13.17 9.56 2.55
CA ILE A 150 12.80 10.88 3.09
C ILE A 150 12.88 11.95 1.98
N ASP A 151 13.99 11.99 1.24
CA ASP A 151 14.18 12.94 0.13
C ASP A 151 13.08 12.77 -0.94
N ALA A 152 12.67 11.52 -1.23
CA ALA A 152 11.60 11.22 -2.17
C ALA A 152 10.23 11.72 -1.68
N MET A 153 9.90 11.48 -0.40
CA MET A 153 8.67 12.00 0.20
C MET A 153 8.63 13.54 0.17
N ARG A 154 9.74 14.21 0.48
CA ARG A 154 9.85 15.67 0.39
C ARG A 154 9.60 16.16 -1.03
N ASN A 155 10.22 15.50 -2.02
CA ASN A 155 10.00 15.83 -3.43
C ASN A 155 8.53 15.62 -3.85
N ASP A 156 7.86 14.59 -3.35
CA ASP A 156 6.43 14.39 -3.62
C ASP A 156 5.59 15.52 -3.02
N PHE A 157 5.87 15.96 -1.80
CA PHE A 157 5.19 17.10 -1.17
C PHE A 157 5.33 18.37 -2.01
N ASP A 158 6.58 18.68 -2.42
CA ASP A 158 6.90 19.93 -3.12
C ASP A 158 6.39 19.95 -4.57
N HIS A 159 6.48 18.84 -5.30
CA HIS A 159 6.34 18.85 -6.76
C HIS A 159 5.17 18.00 -7.27
N ARG A 160 4.82 16.92 -6.57
CA ARG A 160 3.77 16.02 -7.04
C ARG A 160 2.42 16.35 -6.45
N PHE A 161 2.36 16.60 -5.15
CA PHE A 161 1.13 16.97 -4.45
C PHE A 161 0.93 18.48 -4.33
N ASN A 162 1.97 19.30 -4.64
CA ASN A 162 1.95 20.75 -4.48
C ASN A 162 1.51 21.21 -3.07
N ASP A 163 1.87 20.46 -2.06
CA ASP A 163 1.55 20.75 -0.66
C ASP A 163 2.81 20.62 0.21
N PRO A 164 3.77 21.57 0.10
CA PRO A 164 5.05 21.49 0.82
C PRO A 164 4.90 21.55 2.33
N GLU A 165 3.78 22.06 2.83
CA GLU A 165 3.46 22.12 4.26
C GLU A 165 2.74 20.86 4.76
N GLY A 166 2.31 19.97 3.86
CA GLY A 166 1.64 18.71 4.19
C GLY A 166 0.25 18.87 4.80
N LYS A 167 -0.47 19.95 4.49
CA LYS A 167 -1.78 20.25 5.09
C LYS A 167 -2.86 19.25 4.74
N ASN A 168 -2.77 18.67 3.54
CA ASN A 168 -3.73 17.70 3.01
C ASN A 168 -3.07 16.33 2.75
N ILE A 169 -1.92 16.07 3.36
CA ILE A 169 -1.16 14.84 3.18
C ILE A 169 -1.19 14.02 4.47
N TYR A 170 -1.50 12.73 4.34
CA TYR A 170 -1.33 11.76 5.40
C TYR A 170 0.03 11.08 5.24
N LEU A 171 0.88 11.20 6.27
CA LEU A 171 2.19 10.55 6.30
C LEU A 171 2.09 9.31 7.20
N GLU A 172 2.26 8.15 6.59
CA GLU A 172 2.07 6.88 7.26
C GLU A 172 3.30 5.98 7.06
N MET A 173 3.57 5.14 8.04
CA MET A 173 4.66 4.18 8.01
C MET A 173 4.16 2.77 8.30
N ALA A 174 4.74 1.79 7.63
CA ALA A 174 4.50 0.39 7.91
C ALA A 174 5.82 -0.36 8.10
N TYR A 175 5.83 -1.34 8.97
CA TYR A 175 7.02 -2.13 9.27
C TYR A 175 6.71 -3.63 9.31
N THR A 176 7.77 -4.42 9.15
CA THR A 176 7.79 -5.85 9.41
C THR A 176 8.78 -6.11 10.55
N HIS A 177 8.60 -7.13 11.33
CA HIS A 177 9.52 -7.71 12.29
C HIS A 177 9.98 -6.80 13.45
N ASN A 178 10.74 -5.71 13.25
CA ASN A 178 11.38 -4.96 14.33
C ASN A 178 10.70 -3.60 14.58
N LEU A 179 9.93 -3.52 15.68
CA LEU A 179 9.25 -2.28 16.10
C LEU A 179 10.26 -1.22 16.54
N GLU A 180 11.34 -1.58 17.24
CA GLU A 180 12.32 -0.62 17.75
C GLU A 180 13.03 0.14 16.61
N ASP A 181 13.44 -0.58 15.56
CA ASP A 181 14.03 0.04 14.37
C ASP A 181 13.01 0.91 13.62
N ALA A 182 11.74 0.50 13.60
CA ALA A 182 10.66 1.27 12.99
C ALA A 182 10.36 2.57 13.77
N GLU A 183 10.32 2.51 15.09
CA GLU A 183 10.16 3.68 15.96
C GLU A 183 11.35 4.62 15.87
N ALA A 184 12.57 4.08 15.79
CA ALA A 184 13.77 4.89 15.56
C ALA A 184 13.69 5.64 14.21
N PHE A 185 13.25 4.95 13.16
CA PHE A 185 13.08 5.58 11.85
C PHE A 185 11.91 6.58 11.84
N LYS A 186 10.82 6.30 12.55
CA LYS A 186 9.72 7.25 12.71
C LYS A 186 10.21 8.58 13.28
N LYS A 187 11.07 8.55 14.30
CA LYS A 187 11.68 9.78 14.87
C LYS A 187 12.53 10.55 13.86
N GLU A 188 13.26 9.84 12.98
CA GLU A 188 14.01 10.47 11.90
C GLU A 188 13.05 11.18 10.92
N VAL A 189 11.92 10.56 10.57
CA VAL A 189 10.89 11.14 9.70
C VAL A 189 10.18 12.31 10.36
N GLU A 190 9.79 12.21 11.64
CA GLU A 190 9.17 13.29 12.41
C GLU A 190 10.05 14.54 12.47
N ALA A 191 11.38 14.37 12.55
CA ALA A 191 12.32 15.49 12.54
C ALA A 191 12.37 16.21 11.17
N GLU A 192 12.13 15.49 10.08
CA GLU A 192 12.13 16.04 8.72
C GLU A 192 10.77 16.62 8.31
N PHE A 193 9.67 16.18 8.95
CA PHE A 193 8.29 16.63 8.69
C PHE A 193 7.64 17.13 9.99
N PRO A 194 8.12 18.25 10.55
CA PRO A 194 7.65 18.74 11.84
C PRO A 194 6.18 19.13 11.80
N GLY A 195 5.44 18.72 12.82
CA GLY A 195 4.01 19.03 12.97
C GLY A 195 3.07 18.03 12.29
N MET A 196 3.59 17.06 11.54
CA MET A 196 2.77 15.99 10.97
C MET A 196 2.60 14.84 11.97
N GLU A 197 1.38 14.34 12.08
CA GLU A 197 1.10 13.09 12.78
C GLU A 197 1.51 11.91 11.88
N ILE A 198 2.42 11.05 12.37
CA ILE A 198 2.88 9.88 11.63
C ILE A 198 2.30 8.62 12.25
N VAL A 199 1.41 7.98 11.52
CA VAL A 199 0.84 6.67 11.91
C VAL A 199 1.83 5.57 11.57
N LEU A 200 2.17 4.73 12.56
CA LEU A 200 3.06 3.57 12.39
C LEU A 200 2.29 2.27 12.65
N ASN A 201 2.18 1.42 11.64
CA ASN A 201 1.45 0.14 11.73
C ASN A 201 2.31 -1.05 11.30
N PRO A 202 2.14 -2.23 11.93
CA PRO A 202 2.72 -3.46 11.39
C PRO A 202 2.03 -3.82 10.06
N LEU A 203 2.80 -4.33 9.11
CA LEU A 203 2.23 -4.94 7.92
C LEU A 203 1.45 -6.20 8.30
N SER A 204 0.30 -6.39 7.65
CA SER A 204 -0.46 -7.62 7.84
C SER A 204 0.36 -8.85 7.44
N LEU A 205 0.08 -10.00 8.06
CA LEU A 205 0.78 -11.25 7.78
C LEU A 205 0.72 -11.62 6.28
N SER A 206 -0.42 -11.40 5.64
CA SER A 206 -0.60 -11.69 4.21
C SER A 206 0.31 -10.82 3.32
N VAL A 207 0.46 -9.54 3.66
CA VAL A 207 1.35 -8.62 2.93
C VAL A 207 2.82 -8.95 3.24
N SER A 208 3.15 -9.14 4.51
CA SER A 208 4.49 -9.48 4.96
C SER A 208 5.01 -10.75 4.31
N LEU A 209 4.24 -11.85 4.33
CA LEU A 209 4.65 -13.14 3.79
C LEU A 209 4.64 -13.18 2.27
N SER A 210 3.65 -12.58 1.61
CA SER A 210 3.52 -12.71 0.16
C SER A 210 4.22 -11.63 -0.65
N LEU A 211 4.51 -10.47 -0.07
CA LEU A 211 5.09 -9.34 -0.79
C LEU A 211 6.44 -8.90 -0.25
N ILE A 212 6.66 -8.92 1.06
CA ILE A 212 7.85 -8.35 1.67
C ILE A 212 8.63 -9.40 2.47
N HIS A 213 7.97 -10.20 3.28
CA HIS A 213 8.61 -11.23 4.11
C HIS A 213 8.91 -12.55 3.43
N ILE A 214 8.41 -12.78 2.24
CA ILE A 214 9.02 -13.83 1.41
C ILE A 214 10.49 -13.50 1.15
N SER A 215 10.94 -12.30 1.53
CA SER A 215 12.36 -11.94 1.47
C SER A 215 13.19 -12.33 2.71
N GLU A 216 12.56 -12.76 3.83
CA GLU A 216 13.29 -13.10 5.07
C GLU A 216 13.19 -14.55 5.57
N PRO A 217 12.58 -15.54 4.91
CA PRO A 217 12.49 -16.89 5.45
C PRO A 217 13.86 -17.57 5.65
N THR A 218 14.89 -17.11 4.94
CA THR A 218 16.27 -17.60 5.15
C THR A 218 16.89 -17.16 6.48
N ARG A 219 16.39 -16.13 7.13
CA ARG A 219 16.80 -15.76 8.49
C ARG A 219 16.13 -16.59 9.55
N GLN A 220 14.92 -17.07 9.30
CA GLN A 220 14.19 -17.94 10.22
C GLN A 220 14.69 -19.39 10.17
N GLU A 221 15.26 -19.82 9.06
CA GLU A 221 15.89 -21.14 8.93
C GLU A 221 17.34 -21.18 9.46
N ALA A 222 17.93 -20.02 9.72
CA ALA A 222 19.29 -19.89 10.25
C ALA A 222 19.36 -19.64 11.77
N ILE A 223 18.22 -19.67 12.46
CA ILE A 223 18.07 -19.64 13.90
C ILE A 223 17.54 -20.99 14.39
#